data_1f4802d67443cf0d05d90093d0f1ccf7
#
_entry.id   1f4802d67443cf0d05d90093d0f1ccf7
#
_cell.length_a   1.000
_cell.length_b   1.000
_cell.length_c   1.000
_cell.angle_alpha   90.00
_cell.angle_beta   90.00
_cell.angle_gamma   90.00
#
_symmetry.space_group_name_H-M   'P 1'
#
loop_
_entity.id
_entity.type
_entity.pdbx_description
1 polymer ?
#
loop_
_entity_poly.entity_id
_entity_poly.type
_entity_poly.pdbx_seq_one_letter_code
_entity_poly.pdbx_strand_id
1 'polypeptide(L)'
;MYQPPFKLNSEILSLATEISSLIERFVIRLEQADKLKLRKANKIKSIHSSLAIEGNTLSENVVSDIINGKRVLAPQREILEVKNALATYELYPKLNPFSIRDLLKAHGVMMHGITLDAGRFRSCNEGVFNGKKCIHLAPPPGRVPALMADLFEWLKKSKEHLLIRSCIFHYEFEFIHPFSDGNGRMGRLWQSLILGKWNPAFEHLPVENMVYANQQKYYDAIAKSSVAGECSPFIEFMLQNILDTLKQFKDIPVEEGTALANDIKLSLRQKKIIDMINDGDVTIAMIAKKLKVSERTIDREMSKLQDLDVIAREGSDKTGRWIVK
;
A
#
# COMPACT_ATOMS: atom_id res chain seq x y z
N MET A 1 12.87 -21.14 -22.41
CA MET A 1 12.23 -20.10 -21.57
C MET A 1 12.84 -20.23 -20.18
N TYR A 2 13.32 -19.15 -19.60
CA TYR A 2 13.80 -19.10 -18.22
C TYR A 2 12.70 -19.59 -17.27
N GLN A 3 13.08 -20.34 -16.26
CA GLN A 3 12.18 -20.81 -15.22
C GLN A 3 12.89 -20.67 -13.87
N PRO A 4 12.41 -19.78 -12.99
CA PRO A 4 12.96 -19.65 -11.64
C PRO A 4 12.94 -21.00 -10.91
N PRO A 5 13.98 -21.35 -10.15
CA PRO A 5 14.00 -22.59 -9.40
C PRO A 5 13.12 -22.48 -8.14
N PHE A 6 12.04 -23.27 -8.06
CA PHE A 6 11.17 -23.39 -6.90
C PHE A 6 10.47 -24.74 -6.90
N LYS A 7 9.99 -25.15 -5.71
CA LYS A 7 9.14 -26.33 -5.54
C LYS A 7 7.88 -25.93 -4.79
N LEU A 8 6.74 -26.38 -5.29
CA LEU A 8 5.48 -26.27 -4.56
C LEU A 8 5.38 -27.46 -3.61
N ASN A 9 5.40 -27.19 -2.31
CA ASN A 9 5.20 -28.17 -1.26
C ASN A 9 3.83 -27.98 -0.59
N SER A 10 3.50 -28.90 0.35
CA SER A 10 2.22 -28.88 1.07
C SER A 10 2.02 -27.61 1.90
N GLU A 11 3.10 -27.03 2.44
CA GLU A 11 3.05 -25.80 3.24
C GLU A 11 2.67 -24.59 2.38
N ILE A 12 3.34 -24.41 1.24
CA ILE A 12 3.02 -23.35 0.27
C ILE A 12 1.56 -23.47 -0.20
N LEU A 13 1.10 -24.69 -0.47
CA LEU A 13 -0.27 -24.93 -0.91
C LEU A 13 -1.29 -24.59 0.20
N SER A 14 -1.01 -25.00 1.44
CA SER A 14 -1.85 -24.69 2.61
C SER A 14 -1.97 -23.19 2.83
N LEU A 15 -0.82 -22.49 2.87
CA LEU A 15 -0.78 -21.03 3.02
C LEU A 15 -1.53 -20.30 1.91
N ALA A 16 -1.33 -20.69 0.66
CA ALA A 16 -2.01 -20.06 -0.48
C ALA A 16 -3.52 -20.27 -0.44
N THR A 17 -3.99 -21.44 0.01
CA THR A 17 -5.42 -21.73 0.14
C THR A 17 -6.05 -20.90 1.27
N GLU A 18 -5.38 -20.80 2.42
CA GLU A 18 -5.86 -20.01 3.56
C GLU A 18 -5.90 -18.51 3.22
N ILE A 19 -4.86 -17.98 2.56
CA ILE A 19 -4.83 -16.60 2.07
C ILE A 19 -5.99 -16.33 1.12
N SER A 20 -6.24 -17.24 0.16
CA SER A 20 -7.32 -17.09 -0.82
C SER A 20 -8.70 -17.04 -0.14
N SER A 21 -8.91 -17.80 0.94
CA SER A 21 -10.14 -17.75 1.72
C SER A 21 -10.29 -16.47 2.54
N LEU A 22 -9.19 -15.95 3.10
CA LEU A 22 -9.22 -14.77 3.96
C LEU A 22 -9.31 -13.46 3.17
N ILE A 23 -8.73 -13.39 1.98
CA ILE A 23 -8.75 -12.17 1.17
C ILE A 23 -10.18 -11.80 0.76
N GLU A 24 -11.05 -12.76 0.46
CA GLU A 24 -12.44 -12.51 0.16
C GLU A 24 -13.18 -11.85 1.34
N ARG A 25 -12.92 -12.31 2.55
CA ARG A 25 -13.47 -11.71 3.77
C ARG A 25 -12.92 -10.30 4.00
N PHE A 26 -11.65 -10.08 3.69
CA PHE A 26 -11.02 -8.76 3.79
C PHE A 26 -11.64 -7.77 2.78
N VAL A 27 -11.95 -8.20 1.54
CA VAL A 27 -12.67 -7.39 0.54
C VAL A 27 -14.01 -6.89 1.08
N ILE A 28 -14.83 -7.80 1.63
CA ILE A 28 -16.15 -7.46 2.20
C ILE A 28 -15.99 -6.39 3.29
N ARG A 29 -15.00 -6.52 4.16
CA ARG A 29 -14.72 -5.53 5.22
C ARG A 29 -14.23 -4.19 4.69
N LEU A 30 -13.37 -4.19 3.65
CA LEU A 30 -12.95 -2.97 2.98
C LEU A 30 -14.13 -2.21 2.36
N GLU A 31 -15.16 -2.92 1.91
CA GLU A 31 -16.37 -2.30 1.36
C GLU A 31 -17.24 -1.65 2.43
N GLN A 32 -17.19 -2.15 3.64
CA GLN A 32 -17.94 -1.64 4.80
C GLN A 32 -17.22 -0.52 5.55
N ALA A 33 -15.90 -0.42 5.43
CA ALA A 33 -15.08 0.59 6.09
C ALA A 33 -15.03 1.92 5.30
N ASP A 34 -14.63 3.01 5.97
CA ASP A 34 -14.29 4.28 5.30
C ASP A 34 -13.06 4.07 4.40
N LYS A 35 -13.35 3.76 3.13
CA LYS A 35 -12.35 3.41 2.12
C LYS A 35 -11.25 4.47 1.99
N LEU A 36 -11.60 5.76 2.11
CA LEU A 36 -10.64 6.85 1.91
C LEU A 36 -9.65 6.98 3.07
N LYS A 37 -10.14 6.91 4.30
CA LYS A 37 -9.27 7.01 5.50
C LYS A 37 -8.35 5.80 5.61
N LEU A 38 -8.88 4.59 5.39
CA LEU A 38 -8.10 3.35 5.45
C LEU A 38 -7.03 3.32 4.34
N ARG A 39 -7.37 3.73 3.11
CA ARG A 39 -6.42 3.84 1.99
C ARG A 39 -5.29 4.81 2.31
N LYS A 40 -5.62 5.99 2.86
CA LYS A 40 -4.62 7.00 3.23
C LYS A 40 -3.70 6.49 4.34
N ALA A 41 -4.26 5.89 5.40
CA ALA A 41 -3.50 5.34 6.51
C ALA A 41 -2.57 4.22 6.06
N ASN A 42 -3.07 3.26 5.28
CA ASN A 42 -2.25 2.16 4.76
C ASN A 42 -1.16 2.65 3.80
N LYS A 43 -1.44 3.65 2.96
CA LYS A 43 -0.44 4.28 2.08
C LYS A 43 0.70 4.92 2.89
N ILE A 44 0.38 5.63 3.99
CA ILE A 44 1.38 6.21 4.89
C ILE A 44 2.24 5.10 5.51
N LYS A 45 1.62 4.03 6.01
CA LYS A 45 2.32 2.87 6.58
C LYS A 45 3.23 2.18 5.57
N SER A 46 2.75 1.93 4.34
CA SER A 46 3.56 1.34 3.27
C SER A 46 4.77 2.20 2.95
N ILE A 47 4.60 3.50 2.75
CA ILE A 47 5.70 4.42 2.47
C ILE A 47 6.70 4.44 3.63
N HIS A 48 6.24 4.66 4.87
CA HIS A 48 7.09 4.67 6.04
C HIS A 48 7.89 3.37 6.18
N SER A 49 7.22 2.21 6.16
CA SER A 49 7.87 0.92 6.37
C SER A 49 8.85 0.59 5.26
N SER A 50 8.51 0.88 4.00
CA SER A 50 9.41 0.63 2.86
C SER A 50 10.68 1.47 2.95
N LEU A 51 10.59 2.71 3.40
CA LEU A 51 11.74 3.60 3.60
C LEU A 51 12.54 3.23 4.85
N ALA A 52 11.88 2.86 5.95
CA ALA A 52 12.52 2.47 7.19
C ALA A 52 13.38 1.19 7.04
N ILE A 53 12.96 0.23 6.20
CA ILE A 53 13.78 -0.95 5.84
C ILE A 53 15.11 -0.52 5.23
N GLU A 54 15.12 0.55 4.45
CA GLU A 54 16.32 1.09 3.76
C GLU A 54 17.08 2.12 4.62
N GLY A 55 16.72 2.28 5.90
CA GLY A 55 17.46 3.11 6.85
C GLY A 55 16.96 4.56 6.97
N ASN A 56 15.83 4.93 6.37
CA ASN A 56 15.19 6.22 6.64
C ASN A 56 14.71 6.26 8.10
N THR A 57 15.03 7.33 8.82
CA THR A 57 14.82 7.42 10.27
C THR A 57 13.57 8.18 10.68
N LEU A 58 12.79 8.70 9.71
CA LEU A 58 11.60 9.48 9.97
C LEU A 58 10.50 8.61 10.58
N SER A 59 9.86 9.12 11.63
CA SER A 59 8.69 8.46 12.22
C SER A 59 7.48 8.50 11.26
N GLU A 60 6.53 7.59 11.45
CA GLU A 60 5.29 7.55 10.67
C GLU A 60 4.52 8.88 10.71
N ASN A 61 4.53 9.58 11.86
CA ASN A 61 3.91 10.91 12.01
C ASN A 61 4.60 11.97 11.12
N VAL A 62 5.93 11.99 11.08
CA VAL A 62 6.69 12.92 10.23
C VAL A 62 6.46 12.61 8.76
N VAL A 63 6.45 11.33 8.37
CA VAL A 63 6.09 10.88 7.02
C VAL A 63 4.68 11.34 6.65
N SER A 64 3.72 11.17 7.56
CA SER A 64 2.35 11.67 7.39
C SER A 64 2.29 13.18 7.19
N ASP A 65 3.06 13.96 7.97
CA ASP A 65 3.12 15.41 7.85
C ASP A 65 3.69 15.85 6.49
N ILE A 66 4.74 15.19 6.01
CA ILE A 66 5.30 15.44 4.67
C ILE A 66 4.27 15.14 3.57
N ILE A 67 3.57 14.00 3.66
CA ILE A 67 2.53 13.59 2.71
C ILE A 67 1.36 14.60 2.69
N ASN A 68 1.04 15.21 3.83
CA ASN A 68 0.01 16.23 3.96
C ASN A 68 0.51 17.65 3.61
N GLY A 69 1.73 17.81 3.11
CA GLY A 69 2.29 19.09 2.68
C GLY A 69 2.75 20.02 3.82
N LYS A 70 2.84 19.52 5.05
CA LYS A 70 3.34 20.31 6.18
C LYS A 70 4.86 20.47 6.09
N ARG A 71 5.36 21.59 6.61
CA ARG A 71 6.81 21.81 6.78
C ARG A 71 7.32 20.99 7.96
N VAL A 72 8.38 20.22 7.76
CA VAL A 72 9.04 19.42 8.80
C VAL A 72 10.52 19.77 8.84
N LEU A 73 11.12 19.62 10.02
CA LEU A 73 12.56 19.76 10.22
C LEU A 73 13.15 18.34 10.24
N ALA A 74 13.79 17.94 9.12
CA ALA A 74 14.38 16.63 8.95
C ALA A 74 15.48 16.68 7.87
N PRO A 75 16.35 15.65 7.75
CA PRO A 75 17.36 15.57 6.69
C PRO A 75 16.72 15.69 5.30
N GLN A 76 17.29 16.56 4.44
CA GLN A 76 16.75 16.85 3.11
C GLN A 76 16.61 15.59 2.24
N ARG A 77 17.58 14.67 2.35
CA ARG A 77 17.54 13.40 1.62
C ARG A 77 16.35 12.55 2.05
N GLU A 78 16.09 12.41 3.35
CA GLU A 78 14.99 11.59 3.87
C GLU A 78 13.62 12.18 3.49
N ILE A 79 13.49 13.53 3.51
CA ILE A 79 12.30 14.22 3.00
C ILE A 79 12.09 13.94 1.51
N LEU A 80 13.17 13.97 0.72
CA LEU A 80 13.11 13.68 -0.72
C LEU A 80 12.67 12.23 -0.98
N GLU A 81 13.20 11.27 -0.22
CA GLU A 81 12.80 9.87 -0.29
C GLU A 81 11.30 9.68 -0.06
N VAL A 82 10.71 10.36 0.96
CA VAL A 82 9.27 10.31 1.22
C VAL A 82 8.47 10.89 0.05
N LYS A 83 8.88 12.04 -0.50
CA LYS A 83 8.21 12.68 -1.63
C LYS A 83 8.26 11.82 -2.89
N ASN A 84 9.43 11.21 -3.17
CA ASN A 84 9.60 10.31 -4.30
C ASN A 84 8.78 9.03 -4.14
N ALA A 85 8.76 8.44 -2.95
CA ALA A 85 7.92 7.29 -2.65
C ALA A 85 6.43 7.64 -2.86
N LEU A 86 5.96 8.77 -2.32
CA LEU A 86 4.59 9.24 -2.53
C LEU A 86 4.25 9.34 -4.02
N ALA A 87 5.10 10.04 -4.80
CA ALA A 87 4.91 10.21 -6.24
C ALA A 87 4.90 8.86 -6.98
N THR A 88 5.72 7.89 -6.55
CA THR A 88 5.76 6.55 -7.14
C THR A 88 4.50 5.75 -6.82
N TYR A 89 3.99 5.81 -5.58
CA TYR A 89 2.72 5.18 -5.22
C TYR A 89 1.51 5.84 -5.90
N GLU A 90 1.60 7.10 -6.29
CA GLU A 90 0.57 7.76 -7.12
C GLU A 90 0.55 7.27 -8.57
N LEU A 91 1.67 6.72 -9.05
CA LEU A 91 1.72 6.04 -10.34
C LEU A 91 1.11 4.64 -10.33
N TYR A 92 0.91 4.02 -9.15
CA TYR A 92 0.47 2.64 -8.99
C TYR A 92 -0.69 2.25 -9.92
N PRO A 93 -1.80 3.01 -10.04
CA PRO A 93 -2.92 2.63 -10.91
C PRO A 93 -2.59 2.63 -12.40
N LYS A 94 -1.47 3.29 -12.79
CA LYS A 94 -1.03 3.46 -14.18
C LYS A 94 0.09 2.51 -14.57
N LEU A 95 0.63 1.74 -13.59
CA LEU A 95 1.74 0.82 -13.83
C LEU A 95 1.22 -0.56 -14.25
N ASN A 96 1.88 -1.13 -15.25
CA ASN A 96 1.67 -2.51 -15.65
C ASN A 96 2.79 -3.39 -15.06
N PRO A 97 2.51 -4.30 -14.11
CA PRO A 97 3.53 -5.14 -13.50
C PRO A 97 4.22 -6.10 -14.48
N PHE A 98 3.71 -6.27 -15.69
CA PHE A 98 4.32 -7.09 -16.74
C PHE A 98 5.19 -6.29 -17.72
N SER A 99 5.53 -5.03 -17.39
CA SER A 99 6.25 -4.08 -18.24
C SER A 99 7.56 -3.62 -17.60
N ILE A 100 8.69 -3.99 -18.20
CA ILE A 100 10.01 -3.47 -17.81
C ILE A 100 10.07 -1.95 -17.96
N ARG A 101 9.44 -1.40 -19.00
CA ARG A 101 9.39 0.06 -19.20
C ARG A 101 8.74 0.76 -18.01
N ASP A 102 7.68 0.19 -17.46
CA ASP A 102 6.99 0.75 -16.31
C ASP A 102 7.80 0.58 -15.03
N LEU A 103 8.55 -0.53 -14.89
CA LEU A 103 9.53 -0.72 -13.82
C LEU A 103 10.58 0.40 -13.83
N LEU A 104 11.22 0.63 -14.98
CA LEU A 104 12.25 1.67 -15.13
C LEU A 104 11.67 3.06 -14.88
N LYS A 105 10.44 3.33 -15.34
CA LYS A 105 9.72 4.58 -15.07
C LYS A 105 9.48 4.77 -13.57
N ALA A 106 8.98 3.75 -12.87
CA ALA A 106 8.71 3.80 -11.44
C ALA A 106 10.01 4.00 -10.64
N HIS A 107 11.08 3.27 -10.98
CA HIS A 107 12.39 3.46 -10.38
C HIS A 107 12.93 4.88 -10.61
N GLY A 108 12.77 5.42 -11.82
CA GLY A 108 13.18 6.79 -12.15
C GLY A 108 12.51 7.84 -11.25
N VAL A 109 11.23 7.64 -10.88
CA VAL A 109 10.52 8.52 -9.96
C VAL A 109 10.93 8.26 -8.51
N MET A 110 11.03 6.98 -8.10
CA MET A 110 11.42 6.59 -6.74
C MET A 110 12.78 7.12 -6.35
N MET A 111 13.73 7.11 -7.28
CA MET A 111 15.14 7.45 -7.04
C MET A 111 15.53 8.83 -7.58
N HIS A 112 14.55 9.64 -7.99
CA HIS A 112 14.82 10.97 -8.56
C HIS A 112 15.60 11.85 -7.58
N GLY A 113 16.77 12.37 -8.04
CA GLY A 113 17.65 13.20 -7.23
C GLY A 113 18.35 12.47 -6.06
N ILE A 114 18.21 11.14 -5.97
CA ILE A 114 18.89 10.28 -4.98
C ILE A 114 20.07 9.57 -5.65
N THR A 115 19.86 9.01 -6.87
CA THR A 115 20.91 8.39 -7.67
C THR A 115 21.01 9.02 -9.06
N LEU A 116 22.19 8.96 -9.66
CA LEU A 116 22.44 9.51 -11.02
C LEU A 116 21.86 8.63 -12.13
N ASP A 117 21.68 7.34 -11.87
CA ASP A 117 21.19 6.33 -12.80
C ASP A 117 19.72 5.97 -12.56
N ALA A 118 18.95 6.86 -11.92
CA ALA A 118 17.53 6.67 -11.69
C ALA A 118 16.78 6.32 -13.00
N GLY A 119 16.03 5.21 -12.98
CA GLY A 119 15.31 4.68 -14.15
C GLY A 119 16.16 3.89 -15.14
N ARG A 120 17.39 3.49 -14.74
CA ARG A 120 18.29 2.67 -15.57
C ARG A 120 18.80 1.48 -14.78
N PHE A 121 19.08 0.39 -15.47
CA PHE A 121 19.79 -0.74 -14.87
C PHE A 121 21.22 -0.33 -14.55
N ARG A 122 21.77 -0.88 -13.47
CA ARG A 122 23.14 -0.62 -13.01
C ARG A 122 24.19 -1.03 -14.06
N SER A 123 25.29 -0.31 -14.02
CA SER A 123 26.49 -0.60 -14.81
C SER A 123 27.69 -1.07 -13.96
N CYS A 124 27.51 -1.15 -12.63
CA CYS A 124 28.52 -1.59 -11.66
C CYS A 124 28.14 -2.93 -11.02
N ASN A 125 29.13 -3.58 -10.39
CA ASN A 125 28.90 -4.77 -9.59
C ASN A 125 28.24 -4.38 -8.27
N GLU A 126 27.24 -5.16 -7.86
CA GLU A 126 26.47 -4.94 -6.64
C GLU A 126 26.19 -6.27 -5.92
N GLY A 127 25.61 -6.20 -4.73
CA GLY A 127 25.21 -7.35 -3.94
C GLY A 127 24.20 -6.99 -2.86
N VAL A 128 23.57 -8.00 -2.30
CA VAL A 128 22.66 -7.87 -1.15
C VAL A 128 23.47 -8.02 0.13
N PHE A 129 23.39 -7.05 1.02
CA PHE A 129 24.13 -7.01 2.28
C PHE A 129 23.18 -6.97 3.48
N ASN A 130 23.56 -7.64 4.56
CA ASN A 130 22.99 -7.44 5.88
C ASN A 130 24.11 -6.87 6.78
N GLY A 131 24.07 -5.56 7.00
CA GLY A 131 25.17 -4.83 7.59
C GLY A 131 26.47 -4.98 6.75
N LYS A 132 27.55 -5.50 7.33
CA LYS A 132 28.84 -5.74 6.64
C LYS A 132 28.93 -7.11 5.95
N LYS A 133 27.97 -8.00 6.15
CA LYS A 133 27.98 -9.36 5.59
C LYS A 133 27.28 -9.36 4.22
N CYS A 134 28.03 -9.74 3.18
CA CYS A 134 27.45 -10.03 1.87
C CYS A 134 26.61 -11.31 1.98
N ILE A 135 25.31 -11.22 1.72
CA ILE A 135 24.36 -12.34 1.70
C ILE A 135 24.36 -12.98 0.32
N HIS A 136 24.42 -12.12 -0.71
CA HIS A 136 24.36 -12.54 -2.10
C HIS A 136 25.14 -11.57 -2.97
N LEU A 137 26.01 -12.10 -3.84
CA LEU A 137 26.68 -11.33 -4.87
C LEU A 137 25.82 -11.34 -6.13
N ALA A 138 25.37 -10.16 -6.55
CA ALA A 138 24.51 -10.03 -7.71
C ALA A 138 25.24 -10.41 -9.02
N PRO A 139 24.52 -10.85 -10.07
CA PRO A 139 25.09 -11.14 -11.37
C PRO A 139 25.87 -9.95 -11.97
N PRO A 140 26.85 -10.18 -12.86
CA PRO A 140 27.55 -9.09 -13.55
C PRO A 140 26.59 -8.14 -14.27
N PRO A 141 26.85 -6.81 -14.27
CA PRO A 141 25.92 -5.80 -14.77
C PRO A 141 25.53 -6.01 -16.24
N GLY A 142 26.46 -6.49 -17.07
CA GLY A 142 26.15 -6.79 -18.49
C GLY A 142 25.11 -7.89 -18.70
N ARG A 143 24.82 -8.71 -17.67
CA ARG A 143 23.77 -9.75 -17.75
C ARG A 143 22.39 -9.26 -17.27
N VAL A 144 22.35 -8.16 -16.51
CA VAL A 144 21.12 -7.66 -15.89
C VAL A 144 19.99 -7.43 -16.89
N PRO A 145 20.19 -6.77 -18.05
CA PRO A 145 19.08 -6.55 -19.00
C PRO A 145 18.45 -7.86 -19.51
N ALA A 146 19.28 -8.87 -19.81
CA ALA A 146 18.80 -10.16 -20.28
C ALA A 146 18.05 -10.92 -19.16
N LEU A 147 18.60 -10.97 -17.95
CA LEU A 147 17.96 -11.61 -16.80
C LEU A 147 16.63 -10.96 -16.46
N MET A 148 16.54 -9.64 -16.52
CA MET A 148 15.28 -8.92 -16.31
C MET A 148 14.26 -9.20 -17.43
N ALA A 149 14.70 -9.28 -18.68
CA ALA A 149 13.82 -9.65 -19.79
C ALA A 149 13.25 -11.08 -19.61
N ASP A 150 14.09 -12.02 -19.22
CA ASP A 150 13.71 -13.40 -18.95
C ASP A 150 12.73 -13.50 -17.76
N LEU A 151 12.97 -12.78 -16.68
CA LEU A 151 12.09 -12.73 -15.51
C LEU A 151 10.70 -12.16 -15.85
N PHE A 152 10.64 -11.07 -16.60
CA PHE A 152 9.38 -10.46 -17.02
C PHE A 152 8.61 -11.33 -18.03
N GLU A 153 9.33 -12.01 -18.93
CA GLU A 153 8.72 -12.96 -19.85
C GLU A 153 8.12 -14.16 -19.09
N TRP A 154 8.86 -14.70 -18.11
CA TRP A 154 8.35 -15.74 -17.23
C TRP A 154 7.12 -15.24 -16.44
N LEU A 155 7.20 -14.07 -15.80
CA LEU A 155 6.09 -13.51 -15.03
C LEU A 155 4.81 -13.37 -15.87
N LYS A 156 4.96 -13.03 -17.17
CA LYS A 156 3.83 -12.86 -18.10
C LYS A 156 3.24 -14.19 -18.54
N LYS A 157 4.07 -15.21 -18.81
CA LYS A 157 3.67 -16.48 -19.44
C LYS A 157 3.43 -17.64 -18.47
N SER A 158 3.93 -17.53 -17.24
CA SER A 158 3.77 -18.55 -16.22
C SER A 158 2.29 -18.84 -15.93
N LYS A 159 2.00 -20.11 -15.61
CA LYS A 159 0.65 -20.58 -15.26
C LYS A 159 0.40 -20.63 -13.75
N GLU A 160 1.43 -20.44 -12.94
CA GLU A 160 1.33 -20.39 -11.48
C GLU A 160 0.41 -19.25 -11.06
N HIS A 161 -0.24 -19.43 -9.93
CA HIS A 161 -1.11 -18.41 -9.35
C HIS A 161 -0.35 -17.10 -9.07
N LEU A 162 -0.96 -15.93 -9.30
CA LEU A 162 -0.30 -14.61 -9.14
C LEU A 162 0.26 -14.39 -7.73
N LEU A 163 -0.36 -14.97 -6.70
CA LEU A 163 0.15 -14.96 -5.33
C LEU A 163 1.56 -15.58 -5.26
N ILE A 164 1.74 -16.75 -5.88
CA ILE A 164 3.03 -17.45 -5.91
C ILE A 164 4.02 -16.70 -6.82
N ARG A 165 3.57 -16.28 -8.02
CA ARG A 165 4.41 -15.51 -8.95
C ARG A 165 4.94 -14.22 -8.33
N SER A 166 4.17 -13.56 -7.48
CA SER A 166 4.60 -12.34 -6.81
C SER A 166 5.77 -12.58 -5.86
N CYS A 167 5.76 -13.69 -5.12
CA CYS A 167 6.85 -14.07 -4.22
C CYS A 167 8.10 -14.48 -5.00
N ILE A 168 7.93 -15.29 -6.06
CA ILE A 168 9.04 -15.72 -6.93
C ILE A 168 9.67 -14.49 -7.60
N PHE A 169 8.86 -13.61 -8.17
CA PHE A 169 9.35 -12.39 -8.81
C PHE A 169 10.15 -11.53 -7.83
N HIS A 170 9.66 -11.36 -6.60
CA HIS A 170 10.35 -10.56 -5.59
C HIS A 170 11.72 -11.16 -5.26
N TYR A 171 11.79 -12.48 -5.03
CA TYR A 171 13.08 -13.15 -4.76
C TYR A 171 14.06 -13.01 -5.95
N GLU A 172 13.63 -13.33 -7.16
CA GLU A 172 14.45 -13.24 -8.35
C GLU A 172 14.91 -11.81 -8.64
N PHE A 173 14.03 -10.83 -8.37
CA PHE A 173 14.37 -9.41 -8.50
C PHE A 173 15.48 -9.01 -7.52
N GLU A 174 15.38 -9.42 -6.24
CA GLU A 174 16.45 -9.20 -5.25
C GLU A 174 17.73 -9.96 -5.61
N PHE A 175 17.61 -11.17 -6.18
CA PHE A 175 18.75 -11.94 -6.64
C PHE A 175 19.48 -11.27 -7.81
N ILE A 176 18.75 -10.77 -8.82
CA ILE A 176 19.31 -10.06 -9.96
C ILE A 176 19.88 -8.70 -9.53
N HIS A 177 19.23 -8.05 -8.57
CA HIS A 177 19.62 -6.75 -8.03
C HIS A 177 19.86 -5.71 -9.12
N PRO A 178 18.82 -5.37 -9.92
CA PRO A 178 19.00 -4.72 -11.21
C PRO A 178 19.45 -3.25 -11.13
N PHE A 179 19.36 -2.59 -10.00
CA PHE A 179 19.69 -1.18 -9.81
C PHE A 179 20.87 -0.97 -8.87
N SER A 180 21.49 0.21 -8.93
CA SER A 180 22.58 0.59 -8.01
C SER A 180 22.03 0.93 -6.60
N ASP A 181 20.80 1.39 -6.49
CA ASP A 181 20.08 1.64 -5.23
C ASP A 181 18.56 1.51 -5.52
N GLY A 182 17.75 1.28 -4.47
CA GLY A 182 16.31 1.20 -4.56
C GLY A 182 15.75 -0.17 -4.92
N ASN A 183 16.58 -1.23 -5.00
CA ASN A 183 16.09 -2.58 -5.33
C ASN A 183 15.03 -3.05 -4.35
N GLY A 184 15.27 -3.02 -3.04
CA GLY A 184 14.29 -3.44 -2.04
C GLY A 184 12.96 -2.67 -2.13
N ARG A 185 13.01 -1.35 -2.29
CA ARG A 185 11.81 -0.50 -2.48
C ARG A 185 11.03 -0.91 -3.72
N MET A 186 11.72 -1.16 -4.82
CA MET A 186 11.10 -1.58 -6.08
C MET A 186 10.58 -3.02 -6.03
N GLY A 187 11.30 -3.95 -5.43
CA GLY A 187 10.88 -5.35 -5.25
C GLY A 187 9.56 -5.44 -4.48
N ARG A 188 9.46 -4.74 -3.35
CA ARG A 188 8.24 -4.68 -2.54
C ARG A 188 7.07 -4.02 -3.28
N LEU A 189 7.30 -2.86 -3.92
CA LEU A 189 6.27 -2.20 -4.73
C LEU A 189 5.78 -3.11 -5.87
N TRP A 190 6.71 -3.80 -6.55
CA TRP A 190 6.35 -4.66 -7.68
C TRP A 190 5.59 -5.89 -7.24
N GLN A 191 5.94 -6.46 -6.10
CA GLN A 191 5.15 -7.53 -5.49
C GLN A 191 3.71 -7.09 -5.21
N SER A 192 3.52 -5.91 -4.61
CA SER A 192 2.19 -5.34 -4.34
C SER A 192 1.41 -5.11 -5.64
N LEU A 193 2.07 -4.65 -6.71
CA LEU A 193 1.46 -4.49 -8.04
C LEU A 193 1.00 -5.82 -8.64
N ILE A 194 1.81 -6.88 -8.54
CA ILE A 194 1.46 -8.22 -9.04
C ILE A 194 0.27 -8.77 -8.24
N LEU A 195 0.29 -8.64 -6.92
CA LEU A 195 -0.80 -9.06 -6.04
C LEU A 195 -2.09 -8.29 -6.34
N GLY A 196 -2.01 -6.98 -6.60
CA GLY A 196 -3.15 -6.15 -6.99
C GLY A 196 -3.81 -6.57 -8.31
N LYS A 197 -3.07 -7.25 -9.22
CA LYS A 197 -3.66 -7.86 -10.42
C LYS A 197 -4.44 -9.13 -10.14
N TRP A 198 -4.14 -9.82 -9.06
CA TRP A 198 -4.95 -10.93 -8.60
C TRP A 198 -6.18 -10.45 -7.84
N ASN A 199 -5.97 -9.62 -6.82
CA ASN A 199 -7.07 -9.08 -6.03
C ASN A 199 -6.78 -7.61 -5.66
N PRO A 200 -7.63 -6.64 -6.07
CA PRO A 200 -7.44 -5.22 -5.80
C PRO A 200 -7.34 -4.87 -4.31
N ALA A 201 -7.80 -5.73 -3.41
CA ALA A 201 -7.66 -5.53 -1.97
C ALA A 201 -6.19 -5.43 -1.51
N PHE A 202 -5.26 -6.03 -2.25
CA PHE A 202 -3.83 -5.93 -1.99
C PHE A 202 -3.26 -4.53 -2.21
N GLU A 203 -3.93 -3.65 -2.96
CA GLU A 203 -3.56 -2.22 -3.05
C GLU A 203 -3.69 -1.51 -1.69
N HIS A 204 -4.44 -2.12 -0.76
CA HIS A 204 -4.74 -1.58 0.55
C HIS A 204 -4.10 -2.38 1.69
N LEU A 205 -3.41 -3.46 1.37
CA LEU A 205 -2.69 -4.29 2.31
C LEU A 205 -1.21 -3.87 2.34
N PRO A 206 -0.70 -3.31 3.45
CA PRO A 206 0.67 -2.81 3.52
C PRO A 206 1.67 -3.98 3.64
N VAL A 207 1.98 -4.64 2.50
CA VAL A 207 2.95 -5.75 2.44
C VAL A 207 4.33 -5.30 2.96
N GLU A 208 4.69 -4.06 2.71
CA GLU A 208 5.94 -3.45 3.18
C GLU A 208 6.04 -3.42 4.71
N ASN A 209 4.93 -3.17 5.38
CA ASN A 209 4.88 -3.14 6.84
C ASN A 209 5.17 -4.52 7.47
N MET A 210 4.76 -5.59 6.79
CA MET A 210 5.04 -6.96 7.25
C MET A 210 6.52 -7.27 7.15
N VAL A 211 7.17 -6.90 6.05
CA VAL A 211 8.61 -7.07 5.86
C VAL A 211 9.36 -6.25 6.89
N TYR A 212 8.95 -5.01 7.15
CA TYR A 212 9.55 -4.15 8.17
C TYR A 212 9.48 -4.79 9.57
N ALA A 213 8.32 -5.28 9.97
CA ALA A 213 8.13 -5.93 11.26
C ALA A 213 8.94 -7.24 11.42
N ASN A 214 9.31 -7.89 10.31
CA ASN A 214 10.04 -9.17 10.28
C ASN A 214 11.36 -9.07 9.51
N GLN A 215 12.03 -7.93 9.50
CA GLN A 215 13.17 -7.63 8.63
C GLN A 215 14.31 -8.67 8.74
N GLN A 216 14.66 -9.12 9.94
CA GLN A 216 15.70 -10.15 10.10
C GLN A 216 15.29 -11.48 9.44
N LYS A 217 14.04 -11.92 9.64
CA LYS A 217 13.50 -13.15 9.02
C LYS A 217 13.44 -13.04 7.49
N TYR A 218 13.18 -11.83 6.97
CA TYR A 218 13.21 -11.56 5.54
C TYR A 218 14.60 -11.82 4.94
N TYR A 219 15.67 -11.27 5.54
CA TYR A 219 17.03 -11.53 5.10
C TYR A 219 17.45 -12.99 5.30
N ASP A 220 17.00 -13.63 6.38
CA ASP A 220 17.25 -15.07 6.62
C ASP A 220 16.58 -15.94 5.55
N ALA A 221 15.37 -15.58 5.11
CA ALA A 221 14.65 -16.28 4.03
C ALA A 221 15.37 -16.15 2.69
N ILE A 222 15.88 -14.95 2.36
CA ILE A 222 16.72 -14.73 1.16
C ILE A 222 17.98 -15.60 1.24
N ALA A 223 18.70 -15.57 2.38
CA ALA A 223 19.92 -16.34 2.55
C ALA A 223 19.68 -17.86 2.46
N LYS A 224 18.61 -18.37 3.09
CA LYS A 224 18.21 -19.79 3.01
C LYS A 224 17.90 -20.20 1.57
N SER A 225 17.16 -19.37 0.83
CA SER A 225 16.83 -19.62 -0.56
C SER A 225 18.08 -19.63 -1.45
N SER A 226 19.01 -18.69 -1.22
CA SER A 226 20.28 -18.66 -1.95
C SER A 226 21.15 -19.92 -1.70
N VAL A 227 21.18 -20.42 -0.47
CA VAL A 227 21.90 -21.67 -0.13
C VAL A 227 21.20 -22.89 -0.73
N ALA A 228 19.87 -22.93 -0.71
CA ALA A 228 19.09 -24.01 -1.30
C ALA A 228 19.14 -24.04 -2.84
N GLY A 229 19.52 -22.94 -3.48
CA GLY A 229 19.46 -22.78 -4.93
C GLY A 229 18.03 -22.73 -5.49
N GLU A 230 17.05 -22.45 -4.64
CA GLU A 230 15.63 -22.34 -4.99
C GLU A 230 14.89 -21.35 -4.07
N CYS A 231 13.81 -20.73 -4.53
CA CYS A 231 13.12 -19.69 -3.79
C CYS A 231 11.98 -20.17 -2.87
N SER A 232 11.77 -21.48 -2.69
CA SER A 232 10.69 -22.02 -1.85
C SER A 232 10.72 -21.51 -0.40
N PRO A 233 11.87 -21.42 0.30
CA PRO A 233 11.92 -20.85 1.66
C PRO A 233 11.47 -19.37 1.71
N PHE A 234 11.76 -18.59 0.67
CA PHE A 234 11.32 -17.21 0.57
C PHE A 234 9.80 -17.12 0.28
N ILE A 235 9.28 -18.01 -0.57
CA ILE A 235 7.83 -18.08 -0.85
C ILE A 235 7.07 -18.37 0.45
N GLU A 236 7.48 -19.39 1.22
CA GLU A 236 6.87 -19.72 2.51
C GLU A 236 6.87 -18.54 3.47
N PHE A 237 8.00 -17.87 3.62
CA PHE A 237 8.12 -16.69 4.46
C PHE A 237 7.14 -15.59 4.04
N MET A 238 7.09 -15.24 2.74
CA MET A 238 6.23 -14.17 2.25
C MET A 238 4.74 -14.52 2.38
N LEU A 239 4.36 -15.77 2.08
CA LEU A 239 2.98 -16.22 2.24
C LEU A 239 2.57 -16.20 3.71
N GLN A 240 3.43 -16.63 4.64
CA GLN A 240 3.16 -16.58 6.07
C GLN A 240 2.93 -15.14 6.54
N ASN A 241 3.75 -14.18 6.08
CA ASN A 241 3.56 -12.77 6.42
C ASN A 241 2.25 -12.19 5.87
N ILE A 242 1.88 -12.52 4.62
CA ILE A 242 0.60 -12.11 4.04
C ILE A 242 -0.55 -12.68 4.87
N LEU A 243 -0.48 -13.96 5.24
CA LEU A 243 -1.49 -14.64 6.05
C LEU A 243 -1.64 -13.98 7.42
N ASP A 244 -0.52 -13.74 8.12
CA ASP A 244 -0.52 -13.13 9.45
C ASP A 244 -1.14 -11.73 9.43
N THR A 245 -0.88 -10.96 8.38
CA THR A 245 -1.50 -9.64 8.22
C THR A 245 -2.99 -9.74 7.97
N LEU A 246 -3.43 -10.64 7.10
CA LEU A 246 -4.86 -10.86 6.87
C LEU A 246 -5.58 -11.31 8.16
N LYS A 247 -4.92 -12.12 9.01
CA LYS A 247 -5.43 -12.51 10.33
C LYS A 247 -5.57 -11.32 11.28
N GLN A 248 -4.61 -10.40 11.33
CA GLN A 248 -4.72 -9.18 12.15
C GLN A 248 -5.92 -8.32 11.76
N PHE A 249 -6.23 -8.22 10.46
CA PHE A 249 -7.45 -7.51 10.01
C PHE A 249 -8.74 -8.27 10.32
N LYS A 250 -8.69 -9.59 10.61
CA LYS A 250 -9.86 -10.37 11.01
C LYS A 250 -10.37 -9.96 12.40
N ASP A 251 -9.49 -9.56 13.28
CA ASP A 251 -9.79 -9.27 14.68
C ASP A 251 -10.16 -7.79 14.91
N ILE A 252 -10.09 -6.95 13.88
CA ILE A 252 -10.65 -5.60 13.95
C ILE A 252 -12.17 -5.75 13.94
N PRO A 253 -12.89 -5.36 15.04
CA PRO A 253 -14.33 -5.43 15.06
C PRO A 253 -14.88 -4.67 13.86
N VAL A 254 -15.72 -5.32 13.06
CA VAL A 254 -16.62 -4.59 12.15
C VAL A 254 -17.62 -3.93 13.09
N GLU A 255 -17.46 -2.66 13.35
CA GLU A 255 -18.53 -1.89 13.96
C GLU A 255 -19.71 -1.95 12.98
N GLU A 256 -20.64 -2.84 13.27
CA GLU A 256 -21.89 -2.92 12.54
C GLU A 256 -22.54 -1.53 12.57
N GLY A 257 -22.47 -0.82 11.47
CA GLY A 257 -23.30 0.36 11.21
C GLY A 257 -22.94 1.65 11.91
N THR A 258 -21.66 1.88 12.31
CA THR A 258 -21.20 3.21 12.69
C THR A 258 -20.01 3.64 11.83
N ALA A 259 -20.29 4.03 10.60
CA ALA A 259 -19.44 4.95 9.89
C ALA A 259 -19.29 6.21 10.76
N LEU A 260 -18.04 6.46 11.21
CA LEU A 260 -17.58 7.75 11.69
C LEU A 260 -18.53 8.53 12.61
N ALA A 261 -18.70 8.04 13.81
CA ALA A 261 -18.91 8.95 14.92
C ALA A 261 -17.87 8.58 16.00
N ASN A 262 -16.64 9.05 15.84
CA ASN A 262 -15.78 9.22 16.99
C ASN A 262 -16.57 10.06 18.00
N ASP A 263 -17.10 9.41 19.04
CA ASP A 263 -17.70 9.99 20.23
C ASP A 263 -18.78 11.09 20.08
N ILE A 264 -19.25 11.38 18.88
CA ILE A 264 -20.36 12.28 18.66
C ILE A 264 -21.65 11.47 18.73
N LYS A 265 -22.27 11.41 19.90
CA LYS A 265 -23.63 10.86 20.07
C LYS A 265 -24.62 11.70 19.28
N LEU A 266 -24.73 11.46 17.97
CA LEU A 266 -25.73 12.11 17.13
C LEU A 266 -27.14 11.62 17.50
N SER A 267 -28.05 12.56 17.71
CA SER A 267 -29.45 12.25 17.91
C SER A 267 -30.08 11.64 16.64
N LEU A 268 -31.14 10.88 16.78
CA LEU A 268 -31.91 10.34 15.63
C LEU A 268 -32.33 11.43 14.64
N ARG A 269 -32.55 12.65 15.12
CA ARG A 269 -32.86 13.80 14.27
C ARG A 269 -31.64 14.26 13.47
N GLN A 270 -30.49 14.35 14.09
CA GLN A 270 -29.24 14.74 13.42
C GLN A 270 -28.85 13.72 12.33
N LYS A 271 -29.00 12.43 12.60
CA LYS A 271 -28.80 11.38 11.57
C LYS A 271 -29.71 11.59 10.36
N LYS A 272 -31.02 11.83 10.59
CA LYS A 272 -31.96 12.12 9.49
C LYS A 272 -31.64 13.40 8.70
N ILE A 273 -31.07 14.41 9.35
CA ILE A 273 -30.60 15.63 8.68
C ILE A 273 -29.43 15.31 7.76
N ILE A 274 -28.45 14.54 8.23
CA ILE A 274 -27.29 14.10 7.45
C ILE A 274 -27.73 13.28 6.24
N ASP A 275 -28.64 12.31 6.42
CA ASP A 275 -29.18 11.51 5.33
C ASP A 275 -29.81 12.39 4.25
N MET A 276 -30.60 13.40 4.66
CA MET A 276 -31.24 14.32 3.72
C MET A 276 -30.23 15.21 2.96
N ILE A 277 -29.12 15.60 3.60
CA ILE A 277 -28.05 16.36 2.93
C ILE A 277 -27.33 15.46 1.91
N ASN A 278 -27.10 14.19 2.22
CA ASN A 278 -26.49 13.23 1.29
C ASN A 278 -27.38 12.91 0.09
N ASP A 279 -28.70 12.92 0.28
CA ASP A 279 -29.69 12.66 -0.79
C ASP A 279 -29.82 13.81 -1.80
N GLY A 280 -29.25 14.99 -1.51
CA GLY A 280 -29.24 16.14 -2.45
C GLY A 280 -29.31 17.50 -1.78
N ASP A 281 -29.40 18.54 -2.59
CA ASP A 281 -29.48 19.92 -2.11
C ASP A 281 -30.75 20.18 -1.30
N VAL A 282 -30.58 20.42 0.00
CA VAL A 282 -31.68 20.68 0.93
C VAL A 282 -31.53 22.02 1.63
N THR A 283 -32.66 22.68 1.86
CA THR A 283 -32.75 23.90 2.67
C THR A 283 -33.25 23.60 4.07
N ILE A 284 -32.98 24.49 5.03
CA ILE A 284 -33.48 24.37 6.39
C ILE A 284 -35.02 24.22 6.41
N ALA A 285 -35.72 24.98 5.56
CA ALA A 285 -37.19 24.91 5.43
C ALA A 285 -37.67 23.54 4.92
N MET A 286 -36.98 22.94 3.96
CA MET A 286 -37.27 21.60 3.44
C MET A 286 -37.10 20.53 4.51
N ILE A 287 -36.00 20.57 5.25
CA ILE A 287 -35.71 19.66 6.35
C ILE A 287 -36.74 19.79 7.45
N ALA A 288 -37.06 21.03 7.85
CA ALA A 288 -38.07 21.33 8.87
C ALA A 288 -39.44 20.77 8.52
N LYS A 289 -39.88 20.96 7.27
CA LYS A 289 -41.13 20.44 6.74
C LYS A 289 -41.18 18.90 6.75
N LYS A 290 -40.12 18.24 6.29
CA LYS A 290 -40.03 16.77 6.23
C LYS A 290 -39.96 16.13 7.61
N LEU A 291 -39.27 16.76 8.57
CA LEU A 291 -39.17 16.28 9.95
C LEU A 291 -40.28 16.76 10.86
N LYS A 292 -41.23 17.58 10.38
CA LYS A 292 -42.36 18.15 11.10
C LYS A 292 -41.93 18.90 12.38
N VAL A 293 -40.93 19.76 12.26
CA VAL A 293 -40.41 20.61 13.32
C VAL A 293 -40.23 22.05 12.85
N SER A 294 -39.98 23.01 13.75
CA SER A 294 -39.71 24.40 13.35
C SER A 294 -38.33 24.55 12.68
N GLU A 295 -38.19 25.51 11.77
CA GLU A 295 -36.92 25.86 11.14
C GLU A 295 -35.87 26.22 12.19
N ARG A 296 -36.23 26.93 13.25
CA ARG A 296 -35.34 27.25 14.38
C ARG A 296 -34.78 26.00 15.07
N THR A 297 -35.54 24.91 15.10
CA THR A 297 -35.08 23.62 15.63
C THR A 297 -34.02 23.00 14.72
N ILE A 298 -34.26 23.05 13.40
CA ILE A 298 -33.29 22.54 12.42
C ILE A 298 -32.05 23.40 12.40
N ASP A 299 -32.16 24.70 12.41
CA ASP A 299 -31.03 25.63 12.45
C ASP A 299 -30.09 25.35 13.63
N ARG A 300 -30.67 25.13 14.83
CA ARG A 300 -29.90 24.76 16.02
C ARG A 300 -29.19 23.40 15.86
N GLU A 301 -29.84 22.41 15.24
CA GLU A 301 -29.21 21.10 15.02
C GLU A 301 -28.15 21.17 13.92
N MET A 302 -28.35 21.98 12.89
CA MET A 302 -27.32 22.24 11.84
C MET A 302 -26.10 22.94 12.43
N SER A 303 -26.29 23.96 13.29
CA SER A 303 -25.16 24.62 13.99
C SER A 303 -24.37 23.62 14.82
N LYS A 304 -25.03 22.74 15.58
CA LYS A 304 -24.34 21.68 16.34
C LYS A 304 -23.56 20.73 15.43
N LEU A 305 -24.11 20.36 14.29
CA LEU A 305 -23.43 19.48 13.33
C LEU A 305 -22.21 20.17 12.69
N GLN A 306 -22.27 21.51 12.49
CA GLN A 306 -21.13 22.29 12.07
C GLN A 306 -20.07 22.42 13.15
N ASP A 307 -20.44 22.69 14.41
CA ASP A 307 -19.53 22.77 15.57
C ASP A 307 -18.79 21.44 15.77
N LEU A 308 -19.45 20.32 15.43
CA LEU A 308 -18.91 18.97 15.48
C LEU A 308 -18.13 18.59 14.21
N ASP A 309 -17.96 19.50 13.26
CA ASP A 309 -17.27 19.31 11.97
C ASP A 309 -17.84 18.17 11.10
N VAL A 310 -19.13 17.82 11.30
CA VAL A 310 -19.83 16.76 10.55
C VAL A 310 -20.39 17.27 9.23
N ILE A 311 -20.83 18.53 9.17
CA ILE A 311 -21.31 19.19 7.97
C ILE A 311 -20.58 20.53 7.74
N ALA A 312 -20.53 20.93 6.48
CA ALA A 312 -20.03 22.25 6.12
C ALA A 312 -20.91 22.88 5.05
N ARG A 313 -20.77 24.21 4.86
CA ARG A 313 -21.42 24.91 3.77
C ARG A 313 -20.41 25.18 2.67
N GLU A 314 -20.68 24.72 1.47
CA GLU A 314 -19.88 25.00 0.28
C GLU A 314 -20.50 26.16 -0.50
N GLY A 315 -19.77 27.25 -0.71
CA GLY A 315 -20.25 28.44 -1.39
C GLY A 315 -20.66 29.58 -0.44
N SER A 316 -21.40 30.57 -0.98
CA SER A 316 -21.84 31.75 -0.23
C SER A 316 -23.06 31.46 0.69
N ASP A 317 -23.29 32.34 1.68
CA ASP A 317 -24.44 32.20 2.59
C ASP A 317 -25.80 32.23 1.89
N LYS A 318 -25.89 32.82 0.69
CA LYS A 318 -27.15 32.93 -0.08
C LYS A 318 -27.34 31.81 -1.10
N THR A 319 -26.27 31.29 -1.70
CA THR A 319 -26.32 30.32 -2.81
C THR A 319 -25.54 29.04 -2.56
N GLY A 320 -24.91 28.89 -1.40
CA GLY A 320 -24.15 27.70 -1.04
C GLY A 320 -25.04 26.54 -0.66
N ARG A 321 -24.50 25.30 -0.86
CA ARG A 321 -25.13 24.04 -0.48
C ARG A 321 -24.51 23.46 0.79
N TRP A 322 -25.26 22.62 1.47
CA TRP A 322 -24.76 21.83 2.59
C TRP A 322 -24.05 20.58 2.06
N ILE A 323 -22.91 20.26 2.65
CA ILE A 323 -22.16 19.05 2.38
C ILE A 323 -21.85 18.32 3.69
N VAL A 324 -21.83 17.01 3.67
CA VAL A 324 -21.33 16.17 4.75
C VAL A 324 -19.81 16.02 4.55
N LYS A 325 -19.05 16.26 5.62
CA LYS A 325 -17.57 16.20 5.59
C LYS A 325 -17.04 14.80 5.78
#